data_52f6adf9572e68be08f177f662ea3163
#
_entry.id   52f6adf9572e68be08f177f662ea3163
#
_cell.length_a   1.000
_cell.length_b   1.000
_cell.length_c   1.000
_cell.angle_alpha   90.00
_cell.angle_beta   90.00
_cell.angle_gamma   90.00
#
_symmetry.space_group_name_H-M   'P 1'
#
loop_
_entity.id
_entity.type
_entity.pdbx_description
1 polymer ?
#
loop_
_entity_poly.entity_id
_entity_poly.type
_entity_poly.pdbx_seq_one_letter_code
_entity_poly.pdbx_strand_id
1 'polypeptide(L)'
;MLFPMKAIGERKLSPEDLESDRKNCIHYEETGLGKKALFLPFLGIGRRAYIPLSSIDRVYKRLCVSKGFFEEGKIYGSLSYLVIDFNGREKAFRFLREENLDALLDALRVKTDIPVGKNN
;
A
#
# COMPACT_ATOMS: atom_id res chain seq x y z
N MET A 1 5.91 19.69 9.89
CA MET A 1 6.20 18.25 9.94
C MET A 1 7.65 18.05 10.36
N LEU A 2 7.86 17.30 11.42
CA LEU A 2 9.19 17.12 12.00
C LEU A 2 10.09 16.19 11.20
N PHE A 3 9.50 15.26 10.45
CA PHE A 3 10.26 14.28 9.67
C PHE A 3 9.76 14.27 8.25
N PRO A 4 10.62 14.58 7.28
CA PRO A 4 10.21 14.49 5.89
C PRO A 4 9.92 13.04 5.52
N MET A 5 8.83 12.85 4.77
CA MET A 5 8.51 11.54 4.22
C MET A 5 9.42 11.23 3.04
N LYS A 6 9.83 9.98 2.94
CA LYS A 6 10.63 9.52 1.82
C LYS A 6 9.72 9.16 0.65
N ALA A 7 10.00 9.72 -0.52
CA ALA A 7 9.35 9.32 -1.75
C ALA A 7 9.90 7.98 -2.23
N ILE A 8 9.01 7.07 -2.58
CA ILE A 8 9.38 5.81 -3.24
C ILE A 8 9.20 6.01 -4.73
N GLY A 9 10.21 5.63 -5.52
CA GLY A 9 10.19 5.83 -6.95
C GLY A 9 10.92 7.11 -7.36
N GLU A 10 10.78 7.48 -8.61
CA GLU A 10 11.53 8.59 -9.18
C GLU A 10 10.86 9.95 -9.02
N ARG A 11 9.55 9.95 -8.78
CA ARG A 11 8.77 11.18 -8.69
C ARG A 11 8.57 11.60 -7.25
N LYS A 12 8.51 12.89 -7.03
CA LYS A 12 8.25 13.48 -5.73
C LYS A 12 7.12 14.49 -5.84
N LEU A 13 6.33 14.58 -4.79
CA LEU A 13 5.36 15.67 -4.66
C LEU A 13 6.03 16.87 -4.00
N SER A 14 5.52 18.07 -4.30
CA SER A 14 5.96 19.24 -3.56
C SER A 14 5.59 19.10 -2.09
N PRO A 15 6.32 19.72 -1.16
CA PRO A 15 5.98 19.65 0.26
C PRO A 15 4.56 20.12 0.56
N GLU A 16 4.08 21.12 -0.16
CA GLU A 16 2.73 21.67 0.02
C GLU A 16 1.66 20.67 -0.40
N ASP A 17 1.83 20.06 -1.59
CA ASP A 17 0.92 19.05 -2.09
C ASP A 17 0.94 17.81 -1.19
N LEU A 18 2.11 17.41 -0.74
CA LEU A 18 2.25 16.25 0.13
C LEU A 18 1.52 16.45 1.45
N GLU A 19 1.68 17.59 2.09
CA GLU A 19 1.04 17.88 3.35
C GLU A 19 -0.47 17.97 3.21
N SER A 20 -0.95 18.67 2.19
CA SER A 20 -2.38 18.80 1.92
C SER A 20 -3.01 17.44 1.65
N ASP A 21 -2.36 16.62 0.83
CA ASP A 21 -2.87 15.31 0.49
C ASP A 21 -2.89 14.37 1.70
N ARG A 22 -1.87 14.45 2.54
CA ARG A 22 -1.80 13.65 3.75
C ARG A 22 -2.91 13.98 4.74
N LYS A 23 -3.22 15.27 4.89
CA LYS A 23 -4.30 15.71 5.79
C LYS A 23 -5.67 15.19 5.37
N ASN A 24 -5.87 15.03 4.08
CA ASN A 24 -7.16 14.68 3.52
C ASN A 24 -7.24 13.21 3.06
N CYS A 25 -6.21 12.42 3.33
CA CYS A 25 -6.22 11.02 2.92
C CYS A 25 -7.17 10.19 3.77
N ILE A 26 -7.65 9.10 3.18
CA ILE A 26 -8.49 8.13 3.84
C ILE A 26 -7.60 6.95 4.25
N HIS A 27 -7.67 6.56 5.52
CA HIS A 27 -6.83 5.49 6.04
C HIS A 27 -7.51 4.13 5.90
N TYR A 28 -6.72 3.17 5.46
CA TYR A 28 -7.04 1.75 5.46
C TYR A 28 -5.94 1.08 6.28
N GLU A 29 -6.20 0.86 7.55
CA GLU A 29 -5.19 0.52 8.55
C GLU A 29 -4.13 1.62 8.60
N GLU A 30 -2.87 1.30 8.41
CA GLU A 30 -1.79 2.30 8.42
C GLU A 30 -1.50 2.92 7.06
N THR A 31 -2.21 2.49 6.02
CA THR A 31 -2.03 2.99 4.65
C THR A 31 -3.05 4.08 4.38
N GLY A 32 -2.59 5.23 3.92
CA GLY A 32 -3.47 6.35 3.59
C GLY A 32 -3.57 6.57 2.08
N LEU A 33 -4.79 6.65 1.58
CA LEU A 33 -5.03 6.96 0.17
C LEU A 33 -5.42 8.41 0.03
N GLY A 34 -4.54 9.20 -0.59
CA GLY A 34 -4.80 10.58 -0.94
C GLY A 34 -5.22 10.72 -2.39
N LYS A 35 -5.34 11.94 -2.85
CA LYS A 35 -5.65 12.23 -4.24
C LYS A 35 -4.44 12.12 -5.16
N LYS A 36 -3.26 12.34 -4.61
CA LYS A 36 -2.01 12.38 -5.37
C LYS A 36 -1.00 11.31 -4.95
N ALA A 37 -1.14 10.79 -3.74
CA ALA A 37 -0.16 9.85 -3.18
C ALA A 37 -0.83 8.77 -2.36
N LEU A 38 -0.14 7.65 -2.26
CA LEU A 38 -0.43 6.58 -1.33
C LEU A 38 0.59 6.68 -0.19
N PHE A 39 0.10 6.85 1.04
CA PHE A 39 0.95 7.00 2.22
C PHE A 39 1.11 5.65 2.87
N LEU A 40 2.36 5.23 3.05
CA LEU A 40 2.70 3.86 3.40
C LEU A 40 3.08 3.75 4.86
N PRO A 41 2.95 2.55 5.45
CA PRO A 41 3.41 2.31 6.81
C PRO A 41 4.92 2.51 6.94
N PHE A 42 5.40 2.53 8.17
CA PHE A 42 6.83 2.70 8.44
C PHE A 42 7.68 1.66 7.72
N LEU A 43 8.71 2.14 7.05
CA LEU A 43 9.74 1.31 6.45
C LEU A 43 10.98 1.37 7.35
N GLY A 44 11.06 0.48 8.34
CA GLY A 44 12.20 0.46 9.26
C GLY A 44 12.17 1.61 10.26
N ILE A 45 13.33 2.04 10.73
CA ILE A 45 13.47 2.93 11.88
C ILE A 45 12.90 4.33 11.59
N GLY A 46 11.67 4.58 12.04
CA GLY A 46 11.11 5.91 12.14
C GLY A 46 10.84 6.65 10.85
N ARG A 47 10.95 6.02 9.68
CA ARG A 47 10.72 6.71 8.41
C ARG A 47 9.37 6.34 7.82
N ARG A 48 8.59 7.37 7.55
CA ARG A 48 7.38 7.23 6.77
C ARG A 48 7.72 7.40 5.30
N ALA A 49 6.97 6.70 4.45
CA ALA A 49 7.16 6.76 3.02
C ALA A 49 5.84 7.05 2.32
N TYR A 50 5.94 7.57 1.13
CA TYR A 50 4.79 7.70 0.25
C TYR A 50 5.22 7.37 -1.17
N ILE A 51 4.25 7.02 -2.00
CA ILE A 51 4.48 6.85 -3.42
C ILE A 51 3.44 7.69 -4.16
N PRO A 52 3.87 8.58 -5.07
CA PRO A 52 2.90 9.29 -5.91
C PRO A 52 2.08 8.30 -6.73
N LEU A 53 0.79 8.51 -6.84
CA LEU A 53 -0.07 7.60 -7.58
C LEU A 53 0.38 7.45 -9.04
N SER A 54 0.95 8.52 -9.59
CA SER A 54 1.49 8.48 -10.96
C SER A 54 2.72 7.60 -11.12
N SER A 55 3.34 7.19 -10.03
CA SER A 55 4.51 6.30 -10.06
C SER A 55 4.12 4.82 -9.92
N ILE A 56 2.86 4.54 -9.64
CA ILE A 56 2.40 3.17 -9.44
C ILE A 56 2.00 2.57 -10.79
N ASP A 57 2.58 1.42 -11.11
CA ASP A 57 2.24 0.70 -12.33
C ASP A 57 1.06 -0.25 -12.13
N ARG A 58 0.99 -0.86 -10.95
CA ARG A 58 -0.05 -1.84 -10.62
C ARG A 58 -0.07 -2.07 -9.12
N VAL A 59 -1.25 -2.39 -8.59
CA VAL A 59 -1.39 -2.88 -7.21
C VAL A 59 -2.18 -4.18 -7.23
N TYR A 60 -1.87 -5.07 -6.31
CA TYR A 60 -2.64 -6.31 -6.16
C TYR A 60 -2.50 -6.87 -4.76
N LYS A 61 -3.37 -7.81 -4.45
CA LYS A 61 -3.36 -8.52 -3.18
C LYS A 61 -2.57 -9.80 -3.31
N ARG A 62 -1.70 -10.07 -2.35
CA ARG A 62 -1.00 -11.36 -2.22
C ARG A 62 -1.44 -12.00 -0.92
N LEU A 63 -1.91 -13.23 -1.00
CA LEU A 63 -2.22 -14.03 0.17
C LEU A 63 -1.12 -15.03 0.39
N CYS A 64 -0.54 -15.01 1.59
CA CYS A 64 0.47 -15.99 1.97
C CYS A 64 -0.11 -16.89 3.05
N VAL A 65 -0.09 -18.19 2.81
CA VAL A 65 -0.53 -19.17 3.78
C VAL A 65 0.69 -19.62 4.56
N SER A 66 0.61 -19.53 5.87
CA SER A 66 1.71 -19.97 6.72
C SER A 66 1.73 -21.49 6.81
N LYS A 67 2.73 -22.09 6.19
CA LYS A 67 2.86 -23.56 6.18
C LYS A 67 3.24 -24.15 7.55
N GLY A 68 3.65 -23.32 8.50
CA GLY A 68 4.03 -23.77 9.83
C GLY A 68 2.87 -24.05 10.77
N PHE A 69 1.65 -23.80 10.34
CA PHE A 69 0.47 -23.93 11.19
C PHE A 69 -0.50 -24.99 10.69
N PHE A 70 0.03 -26.12 10.22
CA PHE A 70 -0.78 -27.26 9.89
C PHE A 70 -0.88 -28.17 11.11
N GLU A 71 -1.88 -27.98 11.93
CA GLU A 71 -2.24 -28.94 12.95
C GLU A 71 -3.59 -29.51 12.58
N GLU A 72 -3.70 -30.82 12.57
CA GLU A 72 -4.95 -31.55 12.27
C GLU A 72 -5.55 -31.21 10.90
N GLY A 73 -4.72 -30.87 9.93
CA GLY A 73 -5.20 -30.52 8.59
C GLY A 73 -5.84 -29.15 8.46
N LYS A 74 -5.74 -28.31 9.49
CA LYS A 74 -6.28 -26.96 9.45
C LYS A 74 -5.21 -25.95 9.16
N ILE A 75 -5.55 -24.95 8.35
CA ILE A 75 -4.69 -23.82 8.07
C ILE A 75 -5.01 -22.72 9.09
N TYR A 76 -4.03 -22.38 9.92
CA TYR A 76 -4.19 -21.37 10.95
C TYR A 76 -3.67 -20.02 10.50
N GLY A 77 -4.26 -19.42 9.52
CA GLY A 77 -3.99 -18.05 9.17
C GLY A 77 -3.40 -17.86 7.80
N SER A 78 -3.94 -16.89 7.13
CA SER A 78 -3.38 -16.32 5.92
C SER A 78 -2.91 -14.92 6.23
N LEU A 79 -1.82 -14.50 5.60
CA LEU A 79 -1.31 -13.16 5.69
C LEU A 79 -1.67 -12.43 4.39
N SER A 80 -2.25 -11.24 4.52
CA SER A 80 -2.65 -10.43 3.39
C SER A 80 -1.66 -9.30 3.17
N TYR A 81 -1.21 -9.13 1.94
CA TYR A 81 -0.25 -8.09 1.58
C TYR A 81 -0.77 -7.26 0.43
N LEU A 82 -0.64 -5.94 0.57
CA LEU A 82 -0.75 -5.03 -0.55
C LEU A 82 0.58 -5.05 -1.30
N VAL A 83 0.57 -5.41 -2.57
CA VAL A 83 1.77 -5.38 -3.39
C VAL A 83 1.66 -4.23 -4.37
N ILE A 84 2.69 -3.40 -4.40
CA ILE A 84 2.78 -2.25 -5.28
C ILE A 84 3.91 -2.47 -6.26
N ASP A 85 3.57 -2.52 -7.55
CA ASP A 85 4.57 -2.56 -8.62
C ASP A 85 4.83 -1.15 -9.11
N PHE A 86 6.09 -0.78 -9.16
CA PHE A 86 6.51 0.52 -9.65
C PHE A 86 7.91 0.42 -10.26
N ASN A 87 8.04 0.91 -11.46
CA ASN A 87 9.34 1.02 -12.15
C ASN A 87 10.14 -0.29 -12.16
N GLY A 88 9.46 -1.41 -12.42
CA GLY A 88 10.10 -2.74 -12.45
C GLY A 88 10.42 -3.32 -11.09
N ARG A 89 10.00 -2.64 -10.01
CA ARG A 89 10.21 -3.08 -8.63
C ARG A 89 8.88 -3.40 -7.99
N GLU A 90 8.93 -4.12 -6.88
CA GLU A 90 7.73 -4.38 -6.12
C GLU A 90 8.01 -4.21 -4.62
N LYS A 91 7.02 -3.70 -3.90
CA LYS A 91 7.04 -3.65 -2.44
C LYS A 91 5.73 -4.19 -1.90
N ALA A 92 5.82 -4.90 -0.80
CA ALA A 92 4.66 -5.50 -0.16
C ALA A 92 4.50 -4.94 1.25
N PHE A 93 3.23 -4.67 1.63
CA PHE A 93 2.89 -4.14 2.94
C PHE A 93 1.81 -5.00 3.54
N ARG A 94 2.04 -5.50 4.75
CA ARG A 94 1.10 -6.38 5.42
C ARG A 94 -0.13 -5.62 5.89
N PHE A 95 -1.31 -6.21 5.66
CA PHE A 95 -2.56 -5.77 6.25
C PHE A 95 -2.99 -6.77 7.33
N LEU A 96 -3.50 -6.27 8.42
CA LEU A 96 -3.98 -7.11 9.51
C LEU A 96 -5.28 -7.81 9.14
N ARG A 97 -6.13 -7.14 8.38
CA ARG A 97 -7.41 -7.68 7.92
C ARG A 97 -7.53 -7.57 6.42
N GLU A 98 -7.88 -8.69 5.80
CA GLU A 98 -8.06 -8.76 4.35
C GLU A 98 -9.15 -7.80 3.87
N GLU A 99 -10.22 -7.65 4.64
CA GLU A 99 -11.32 -6.76 4.29
C GLU A 99 -10.89 -5.30 4.16
N ASN A 100 -9.94 -4.86 4.97
CA ASN A 100 -9.40 -3.51 4.86
C ASN A 100 -8.56 -3.34 3.60
N LEU A 101 -7.81 -4.36 3.24
CA LEU A 101 -7.06 -4.36 1.98
C LEU A 101 -8.00 -4.36 0.78
N ASP A 102 -9.05 -5.16 0.82
CA ASP A 102 -10.05 -5.20 -0.25
C ASP A 102 -10.72 -3.85 -0.43
N ALA A 103 -11.03 -3.16 0.67
CA ALA A 103 -11.61 -1.82 0.62
C ALA A 103 -10.66 -0.82 -0.04
N LEU A 104 -9.37 -0.88 0.27
CA LEU A 104 -8.37 -0.02 -0.37
C LEU A 104 -8.28 -0.31 -1.87
N LEU A 105 -8.24 -1.58 -2.26
CA LEU A 105 -8.16 -1.96 -3.66
C LEU A 105 -9.39 -1.48 -4.44
N ASP A 106 -10.58 -1.60 -3.85
CA ASP A 106 -11.80 -1.09 -4.45
C ASP A 106 -11.75 0.43 -4.61
N ALA A 107 -11.26 1.14 -3.61
CA ALA A 107 -11.11 2.59 -3.69
C ALA A 107 -10.13 2.99 -4.81
N LEU A 108 -9.04 2.25 -4.97
CA LEU A 108 -8.08 2.49 -6.04
C LEU A 108 -8.71 2.26 -7.42
N ARG A 109 -9.55 1.24 -7.57
CA ARG A 109 -10.27 1.00 -8.84
C ARG A 109 -11.20 2.14 -9.19
N VAL A 110 -11.89 2.68 -8.20
CA VAL A 110 -12.90 3.72 -8.43
C VAL A 110 -12.27 5.09 -8.61
N LYS A 111 -11.25 5.41 -7.83
CA LYS A 111 -10.70 6.77 -7.76
C LYS A 111 -9.49 7.00 -8.65
N THR A 112 -8.88 5.93 -9.17
CA THR A 112 -7.65 6.05 -9.97
C THR A 112 -7.74 5.18 -11.22
N ASP A 113 -6.80 5.43 -12.14
CA ASP A 113 -6.64 4.59 -13.34
C ASP A 113 -5.59 3.48 -13.14
N ILE A 114 -5.10 3.32 -11.92
CA ILE A 114 -4.08 2.32 -11.62
C ILE A 114 -4.66 0.93 -11.81
N PRO A 115 -3.99 0.05 -12.59
CA PRO A 115 -4.44 -1.34 -12.70
C PRO A 115 -4.43 -2.03 -11.35
N VAL A 116 -5.54 -2.67 -11.01
CA VAL A 116 -5.70 -3.39 -9.76
C VAL A 116 -5.90 -4.86 -10.06
N GLY A 117 -5.06 -5.70 -9.48
CA GLY A 117 -5.11 -7.14 -9.68
C GLY A 117 -3.92 -7.66 -10.47
N LYS A 118 -3.64 -8.96 -10.32
CA LYS A 118 -2.59 -9.62 -11.09
C LYS A 118 -3.02 -9.83 -12.52
N ASN A 119 -2.05 -9.65 -13.43
CA ASN A 119 -2.19 -10.18 -14.77
C ASN A 119 -1.91 -11.67 -14.75
N ASN A 120 -2.82 -12.41 -15.25
CA ASN A 120 -2.60 -13.83 -15.49
C ASN A 120 -2.09 -14.04 -16.90
#